data_d7bbb2cf28bdd21e6cf4fe68fc62f1db
#
_entry.id   d7bbb2cf28bdd21e6cf4fe68fc62f1db
#
_cell.length_a   1.000
_cell.length_b   1.000
_cell.length_c   1.000
_cell.angle_alpha   90.00
_cell.angle_beta   90.00
_cell.angle_gamma   90.00
#
_symmetry.space_group_name_H-M   'P 1'
#
loop_
_entity.id
_entity.type
_entity.pdbx_description
1 polymer ?
#
loop_
_entity_poly.entity_id
_entity_poly.type
_entity_poly.pdbx_seq_one_letter_code
_entity_poly.pdbx_strand_id
1 'polypeptide(L)'
;MGDMIDIVYKNENEPIEARVKDLLSRMTLKEKLGQMTQIDRSVATPDVLRDLCIGSVLSGGGSKPFVNATSVDWADMVDGLQKGALESRLGIPMFYGSDAVHGNNNVYGATVFPHNVGLGATRDPELVERIGAVTALETRASGVQYAFAPCVAVCRDPRWGRCYESYSEDTQIVRKMTSLVTGLQGKPPQDHPNGYPYVAGRNNVMACAKHFVGDGGTDKGKNEGNTIISYEDLERIHMLPYPDCISKGVCTVMASYSNWEALDRFYDPHGSNYRSAVLTAVNAGIDMVMVPFRYQLFLDDLAYLVESGEVSMTRIDDAVERILRVKFAARLFEHPMTDRSLLDAVGSKPHRELAREAVRKSLVLLKNGKDPKKPFLPLDRNAKRVLVAGKHADDLGYQCGGWTATWEGSSGRITIGTTILDAVREAIGDNAEVVYEENPTTESLSGQDFSYAIVAVGEAPYAESTGDNSELTIPFKGDELLKLVAAKIPTLAILISGRPLLLEPSLLESLDALVAAWLPGTEGNGITDVVFGDYEFHGRLPVSWFKSVDQLPMNAYGNSYDPLFPLGYGLTSKVQP
;
A
#
# COMPACT_ATOMS: atom_id res chain seq x y z
N MET A 1 26.77 25.49 -43.67
CA MET A 1 26.17 24.22 -43.26
C MET A 1 26.65 23.97 -41.86
N GLY A 2 25.86 24.38 -40.86
CA GLY A 2 26.20 24.08 -39.47
C GLY A 2 26.00 22.59 -39.22
N ASP A 3 26.99 21.93 -38.66
CA ASP A 3 26.93 20.55 -38.23
C ASP A 3 25.64 20.37 -37.38
N MET A 4 24.69 19.59 -37.89
CA MET A 4 23.61 19.09 -37.06
C MET A 4 24.28 18.17 -36.06
N ILE A 5 24.56 18.68 -34.86
CA ILE A 5 25.02 17.87 -33.75
C ILE A 5 23.92 16.83 -33.52
N ASP A 6 24.25 15.60 -33.81
CA ASP A 6 23.34 14.46 -33.68
C ASP A 6 22.95 14.37 -32.20
N ILE A 7 21.66 14.60 -31.88
CA ILE A 7 21.17 14.64 -30.49
C ILE A 7 20.85 13.21 -30.11
N VAL A 8 21.87 12.48 -29.64
CA VAL A 8 21.83 11.05 -29.33
C VAL A 8 20.71 10.72 -28.31
N TYR A 9 20.53 11.54 -27.29
CA TYR A 9 19.52 11.23 -26.27
C TYR A 9 18.06 11.25 -26.76
N LYS A 10 17.80 11.91 -27.89
CA LYS A 10 16.47 11.95 -28.54
C LYS A 10 16.21 10.79 -29.49
N ASN A 11 17.24 10.05 -29.87
CA ASN A 11 17.10 8.91 -30.74
C ASN A 11 16.77 7.64 -29.97
N GLU A 12 15.53 7.14 -30.11
CA GLU A 12 15.06 5.95 -29.39
C GLU A 12 15.79 4.65 -29.77
N ASN A 13 16.47 4.64 -30.91
CA ASN A 13 17.23 3.48 -31.41
C ASN A 13 18.64 3.39 -30.80
N GLU A 14 19.11 4.44 -30.12
CA GLU A 14 20.40 4.43 -29.45
C GLU A 14 20.31 3.70 -28.09
N PRO A 15 21.39 3.02 -27.68
CA PRO A 15 21.45 2.39 -26.37
C PRO A 15 21.18 3.38 -25.22
N ILE A 16 20.45 2.93 -24.20
CA ILE A 16 20.09 3.78 -23.03
C ILE A 16 21.34 4.46 -22.45
N GLU A 17 22.44 3.74 -22.27
CA GLU A 17 23.67 4.30 -21.69
C GLU A 17 24.31 5.39 -22.57
N ALA A 18 24.21 5.29 -23.88
CA ALA A 18 24.66 6.33 -24.79
C ALA A 18 23.78 7.59 -24.67
N ARG A 19 22.47 7.39 -24.58
CA ARG A 19 21.49 8.48 -24.39
C ARG A 19 21.69 9.19 -23.05
N VAL A 20 21.90 8.44 -21.97
CA VAL A 20 22.19 8.97 -20.62
C VAL A 20 23.43 9.84 -20.65
N LYS A 21 24.55 9.35 -21.19
CA LYS A 21 25.83 10.10 -21.28
C LYS A 21 25.69 11.37 -22.12
N ASP A 22 25.02 11.30 -23.25
CA ASP A 22 24.80 12.46 -24.11
C ASP A 22 23.98 13.54 -23.38
N LEU A 23 22.86 13.15 -22.77
CA LEU A 23 21.99 14.08 -22.03
C LEU A 23 22.72 14.70 -20.83
N LEU A 24 23.37 13.88 -20.01
CA LEU A 24 24.12 14.33 -18.82
C LEU A 24 25.20 15.35 -19.18
N SER A 25 25.92 15.14 -20.30
CA SER A 25 26.96 16.06 -20.79
C SER A 25 26.45 17.44 -21.18
N ARG A 26 25.16 17.55 -21.52
CA ARG A 26 24.50 18.78 -21.94
C ARG A 26 23.88 19.57 -20.77
N MET A 27 23.74 18.95 -19.60
CA MET A 27 23.08 19.53 -18.43
C MET A 27 23.98 20.50 -17.66
N THR A 28 23.40 21.64 -17.28
CA THR A 28 23.98 22.56 -16.31
C THR A 28 23.83 22.00 -14.89
N LEU A 29 24.60 22.53 -13.92
CA LEU A 29 24.44 22.15 -12.52
C LEU A 29 23.00 22.35 -12.05
N LYS A 30 22.38 23.50 -12.32
CA LYS A 30 20.99 23.80 -11.95
C LYS A 30 20.03 22.71 -12.46
N GLU A 31 20.14 22.27 -13.71
CA GLU A 31 19.31 21.23 -14.29
C GLU A 31 19.54 19.86 -13.62
N LYS A 32 20.81 19.55 -13.26
CA LYS A 32 21.14 18.33 -12.53
C LYS A 32 20.50 18.31 -11.13
N LEU A 33 20.60 19.40 -10.38
CA LEU A 33 19.98 19.53 -9.06
C LEU A 33 18.45 19.46 -9.15
N GLY A 34 17.85 20.07 -10.18
CA GLY A 34 16.44 19.94 -10.47
C GLY A 34 15.99 18.49 -10.66
N GLN A 35 16.78 17.68 -11.40
CA GLN A 35 16.47 16.27 -11.60
C GLN A 35 16.53 15.45 -10.30
N MET A 36 17.36 15.83 -9.34
CA MET A 36 17.44 15.21 -8.01
C MET A 36 16.32 15.63 -7.06
N THR A 37 15.41 16.51 -7.49
CA THR A 37 14.36 17.09 -6.66
C THR A 37 12.98 16.53 -6.99
N GLN A 38 12.26 16.05 -5.96
CA GLN A 38 10.86 15.64 -6.04
C GLN A 38 10.00 16.55 -5.16
N ILE A 39 8.95 17.16 -5.74
CA ILE A 39 8.09 18.14 -5.08
C ILE A 39 6.62 17.71 -5.07
N ASP A 40 5.84 18.23 -4.11
CA ASP A 40 4.39 17.96 -4.10
C ASP A 40 3.67 18.71 -5.23
N ARG A 41 2.61 18.10 -5.77
CA ARG A 41 1.80 18.66 -6.85
C ARG A 41 1.18 20.03 -6.50
N SER A 42 0.94 20.30 -5.22
CA SER A 42 0.31 21.56 -4.79
C SER A 42 1.22 22.78 -4.95
N VAL A 43 2.54 22.56 -5.03
CA VAL A 43 3.54 23.60 -5.31
C VAL A 43 4.15 23.47 -6.71
N ALA A 44 3.83 22.41 -7.43
CA ALA A 44 4.26 22.21 -8.81
C ALA A 44 3.41 23.05 -9.77
N THR A 45 4.08 23.88 -10.56
CA THR A 45 3.46 24.62 -11.67
C THR A 45 4.24 24.34 -12.96
N PRO A 46 3.64 24.50 -14.15
CA PRO A 46 4.37 24.36 -15.42
C PRO A 46 5.66 25.20 -15.46
N ASP A 47 5.63 26.43 -14.93
CA ASP A 47 6.80 27.31 -14.89
C ASP A 47 7.90 26.77 -13.97
N VAL A 48 7.55 26.28 -12.77
CA VAL A 48 8.51 25.67 -11.84
C VAL A 48 9.18 24.46 -12.48
N LEU A 49 8.42 23.62 -13.14
CA LEU A 49 8.95 22.42 -13.82
C LEU A 49 9.87 22.78 -14.98
N ARG A 50 9.50 23.77 -15.79
CA ARG A 50 10.29 24.27 -16.90
C ARG A 50 11.61 24.92 -16.42
N ASP A 51 11.50 25.87 -15.49
CA ASP A 51 12.61 26.77 -15.14
C ASP A 51 13.63 26.14 -14.18
N LEU A 52 13.19 25.17 -13.36
CA LEU A 52 14.04 24.44 -12.42
C LEU A 52 14.36 23.02 -12.90
N CYS A 53 13.78 22.56 -14.01
CA CYS A 53 13.99 21.23 -14.55
C CYS A 53 13.72 20.11 -13.51
N ILE A 54 12.64 20.26 -12.73
CA ILE A 54 12.28 19.34 -11.64
C ILE A 54 12.14 17.91 -12.15
N GLY A 55 12.81 16.97 -11.48
CA GLY A 55 12.89 15.57 -11.91
C GLY A 55 11.62 14.77 -11.65
N SER A 56 10.90 15.09 -10.57
CA SER A 56 9.71 14.35 -10.17
C SER A 56 8.69 15.24 -9.44
N VAL A 57 7.41 14.89 -9.61
CA VAL A 57 6.29 15.42 -8.83
C VAL A 57 5.60 14.25 -8.14
N LEU A 58 5.05 14.47 -6.96
CA LEU A 58 4.31 13.45 -6.21
C LEU A 58 2.97 13.98 -5.69
N SER A 59 2.06 13.06 -5.46
CA SER A 59 0.88 13.28 -4.62
C SER A 59 1.22 12.88 -3.19
N GLY A 60 1.70 13.84 -2.39
CA GLY A 60 2.02 13.59 -0.97
C GLY A 60 0.76 13.34 -0.15
N GLY A 61 0.77 12.29 0.69
CA GLY A 61 -0.33 11.96 1.58
C GLY A 61 -1.70 11.85 0.89
N GLY A 62 -1.77 11.24 -0.30
CA GLY A 62 -3.02 11.12 -1.05
C GLY A 62 -3.57 12.44 -1.62
N SER A 63 -2.70 13.47 -1.76
CA SER A 63 -3.02 14.73 -2.41
C SER A 63 -3.59 14.48 -3.82
N LYS A 64 -4.71 15.11 -4.15
CA LYS A 64 -5.50 14.89 -5.38
C LYS A 64 -5.96 16.18 -6.00
N PRO A 65 -6.35 16.23 -7.30
CA PRO A 65 -6.81 17.45 -7.95
C PRO A 65 -7.95 18.12 -7.18
N PHE A 66 -8.97 17.35 -6.82
CA PHE A 66 -10.13 17.73 -6.00
C PHE A 66 -10.84 16.48 -5.47
N VAL A 67 -11.84 16.68 -4.61
CA VAL A 67 -12.62 15.56 -4.04
C VAL A 67 -13.35 14.80 -5.15
N ASN A 68 -13.24 13.46 -5.14
CA ASN A 68 -13.80 12.56 -6.16
C ASN A 68 -13.25 12.77 -7.58
N ALA A 69 -11.99 13.26 -7.71
CA ALA A 69 -11.32 13.36 -9.00
C ALA A 69 -11.20 11.98 -9.64
N THR A 70 -11.67 11.88 -10.88
CA THR A 70 -11.63 10.66 -11.71
C THR A 70 -10.28 10.50 -12.40
N SER A 71 -10.06 9.36 -13.07
CA SER A 71 -8.85 9.13 -13.86
C SER A 71 -8.63 10.18 -14.94
N VAL A 72 -9.69 10.74 -15.53
CA VAL A 72 -9.61 11.82 -16.51
C VAL A 72 -9.04 13.08 -15.88
N ASP A 73 -9.57 13.48 -14.71
CA ASP A 73 -9.12 14.67 -14.00
C ASP A 73 -7.66 14.56 -13.57
N TRP A 74 -7.24 13.38 -13.11
CA TRP A 74 -5.85 13.09 -12.78
C TRP A 74 -4.94 13.17 -14.00
N ALA A 75 -5.35 12.55 -15.10
CA ALA A 75 -4.59 12.56 -16.35
C ALA A 75 -4.46 13.97 -16.91
N ASP A 76 -5.50 14.81 -16.82
CA ASP A 76 -5.45 16.21 -17.28
C ASP A 76 -4.47 17.04 -16.43
N MET A 77 -4.48 16.85 -15.11
CA MET A 77 -3.53 17.49 -14.21
C MET A 77 -2.08 17.07 -14.51
N VAL A 78 -1.82 15.76 -14.60
CA VAL A 78 -0.46 15.24 -14.85
C VAL A 78 0.05 15.68 -16.21
N ASP A 79 -0.77 15.59 -17.26
CA ASP A 79 -0.40 16.04 -18.60
C ASP A 79 -0.11 17.55 -18.66
N GLY A 80 -0.85 18.36 -17.88
CA GLY A 80 -0.60 19.80 -17.75
C GLY A 80 0.80 20.08 -17.17
N LEU A 81 1.17 19.38 -16.10
CA LEU A 81 2.49 19.49 -15.48
C LEU A 81 3.59 18.95 -16.42
N GLN A 82 3.36 17.81 -17.07
CA GLN A 82 4.32 17.21 -18.00
C GLN A 82 4.65 18.13 -19.17
N LYS A 83 3.66 18.87 -19.71
CA LYS A 83 3.91 19.87 -20.75
C LYS A 83 4.93 20.91 -20.29
N GLY A 84 4.78 21.42 -19.04
CA GLY A 84 5.74 22.36 -18.46
C GLY A 84 7.15 21.77 -18.39
N ALA A 85 7.32 20.51 -17.94
CA ALA A 85 8.62 19.85 -17.90
C ALA A 85 9.24 19.71 -19.32
N LEU A 86 8.43 19.36 -20.32
CA LEU A 86 8.88 19.21 -21.71
C LEU A 86 9.27 20.54 -22.38
N GLU A 87 8.77 21.67 -21.90
CA GLU A 87 9.15 23.01 -22.35
C GLU A 87 10.50 23.48 -21.79
N SER A 88 11.13 22.72 -20.89
CA SER A 88 12.48 23.00 -20.42
C SER A 88 13.50 22.92 -21.57
N ARG A 89 14.66 23.54 -21.40
CA ARG A 89 15.70 23.65 -22.44
C ARG A 89 16.08 22.29 -23.08
N LEU A 90 16.10 21.22 -22.29
CA LEU A 90 16.44 19.87 -22.75
C LEU A 90 15.21 18.97 -22.95
N GLY A 91 14.03 19.42 -22.56
CA GLY A 91 12.78 18.67 -22.70
C GLY A 91 12.77 17.38 -21.91
N ILE A 92 13.33 17.38 -20.69
CA ILE A 92 13.41 16.18 -19.84
C ILE A 92 12.05 15.94 -19.18
N PRO A 93 11.38 14.80 -19.44
CA PRO A 93 10.10 14.50 -18.82
C PRO A 93 10.26 14.29 -17.33
N MET A 94 9.24 14.70 -16.55
CA MET A 94 9.17 14.41 -15.12
C MET A 94 8.63 13.01 -14.86
N PHE A 95 8.93 12.42 -13.66
CA PHE A 95 8.12 11.36 -13.09
C PHE A 95 6.91 11.97 -12.37
N TYR A 96 5.76 11.31 -12.41
CA TYR A 96 4.69 11.60 -11.47
C TYR A 96 4.46 10.38 -10.56
N GLY A 97 4.68 10.55 -9.25
CA GLY A 97 4.60 9.49 -8.25
C GLY A 97 3.33 9.58 -7.40
N SER A 98 2.77 8.41 -7.04
CA SER A 98 1.64 8.30 -6.13
C SER A 98 1.71 7.01 -5.30
N ASP A 99 1.12 7.03 -4.10
CA ASP A 99 0.96 5.86 -3.25
C ASP A 99 -0.16 4.95 -3.77
N ALA A 100 0.12 4.25 -4.87
CA ALA A 100 -0.74 3.21 -5.40
C ALA A 100 -0.40 1.87 -4.70
N VAL A 101 -0.72 1.78 -3.41
CA VAL A 101 -0.26 0.71 -2.50
C VAL A 101 -1.20 -0.48 -2.42
N HIS A 102 -2.48 -0.30 -2.78
CA HIS A 102 -3.45 -1.38 -2.88
C HIS A 102 -4.46 -1.14 -4.03
N GLY A 103 -3.96 -0.95 -5.22
CA GLY A 103 -4.66 -0.47 -6.40
C GLY A 103 -4.35 1.01 -6.65
N ASN A 104 -5.07 1.63 -7.58
CA ASN A 104 -4.96 3.07 -7.82
C ASN A 104 -5.82 3.85 -6.81
N ASN A 105 -5.58 3.62 -5.53
CA ASN A 105 -6.42 3.91 -4.38
C ASN A 105 -6.76 5.38 -4.12
N ASN A 106 -6.05 6.32 -4.76
CA ASN A 106 -6.31 7.76 -4.62
C ASN A 106 -7.29 8.30 -5.67
N VAL A 107 -7.61 7.52 -6.69
CA VAL A 107 -8.46 7.91 -7.81
C VAL A 107 -9.88 7.42 -7.60
N TYR A 108 -10.86 8.33 -7.69
CA TYR A 108 -12.27 7.98 -7.53
C TYR A 108 -12.73 7.00 -8.61
N GLY A 109 -13.36 5.91 -8.19
CA GLY A 109 -13.88 4.87 -9.07
C GLY A 109 -12.86 3.81 -9.49
N ALA A 110 -11.57 3.96 -9.17
CA ALA A 110 -10.57 2.92 -9.39
C ALA A 110 -10.80 1.69 -8.51
N THR A 111 -10.25 0.56 -8.91
CA THR A 111 -10.31 -0.69 -8.15
C THR A 111 -9.38 -0.62 -6.94
N VAL A 112 -9.92 -0.86 -5.75
CA VAL A 112 -9.14 -0.92 -4.51
C VAL A 112 -9.10 -2.37 -4.02
N PHE A 113 -7.90 -2.93 -3.95
CA PHE A 113 -7.62 -4.29 -3.51
C PHE A 113 -7.48 -4.39 -1.99
N PRO A 114 -7.52 -5.61 -1.42
CA PRO A 114 -7.10 -5.79 -0.04
C PRO A 114 -5.69 -5.25 0.21
N HIS A 115 -5.47 -4.68 1.38
CA HIS A 115 -4.12 -4.28 1.81
C HIS A 115 -3.17 -5.48 1.93
N ASN A 116 -1.87 -5.22 1.95
CA ASN A 116 -0.83 -6.24 1.93
C ASN A 116 -0.97 -7.32 3.00
N VAL A 117 -1.43 -6.98 4.21
CA VAL A 117 -1.69 -7.96 5.27
C VAL A 117 -2.72 -9.01 4.82
N GLY A 118 -3.79 -8.58 4.14
CA GLY A 118 -4.77 -9.48 3.53
C GLY A 118 -4.16 -10.31 2.39
N LEU A 119 -3.36 -9.69 1.53
CA LEU A 119 -2.66 -10.40 0.45
C LEU A 119 -1.65 -11.41 1.00
N GLY A 120 -0.96 -11.09 2.09
CA GLY A 120 -0.10 -12.02 2.80
C GLY A 120 -0.85 -13.25 3.32
N ALA A 121 -2.11 -13.08 3.76
CA ALA A 121 -2.96 -14.20 4.17
C ALA A 121 -3.28 -15.15 3.03
N THR A 122 -3.28 -14.71 1.78
CA THR A 122 -3.56 -15.56 0.61
C THR A 122 -2.45 -16.56 0.31
N ARG A 123 -1.20 -16.27 0.65
CA ARG A 123 0.00 -17.05 0.27
C ARG A 123 0.17 -17.23 -1.25
N ASP A 124 -0.44 -16.36 -2.06
CA ASP A 124 -0.57 -16.46 -3.51
C ASP A 124 0.20 -15.35 -4.23
N PRO A 125 1.49 -15.55 -4.57
CA PRO A 125 2.29 -14.57 -5.28
C PRO A 125 1.84 -14.32 -6.73
N GLU A 126 1.15 -15.27 -7.37
CA GLU A 126 0.62 -15.11 -8.72
C GLU A 126 -0.59 -14.15 -8.72
N LEU A 127 -1.43 -14.25 -7.69
CA LEU A 127 -2.51 -13.29 -7.46
C LEU A 127 -1.93 -11.88 -7.26
N VAL A 128 -0.88 -11.74 -6.46
CA VAL A 128 -0.22 -10.45 -6.20
C VAL A 128 0.40 -9.86 -7.48
N GLU A 129 1.00 -10.70 -8.34
CA GLU A 129 1.49 -10.26 -9.65
C GLU A 129 0.34 -9.74 -10.55
N ARG A 130 -0.79 -10.45 -10.62
CA ARG A 130 -1.98 -10.03 -11.36
C ARG A 130 -2.55 -8.71 -10.83
N ILE A 131 -2.60 -8.54 -9.51
CA ILE A 131 -3.00 -7.26 -8.86
C ILE A 131 -2.04 -6.15 -9.27
N GLY A 132 -0.74 -6.40 -9.28
CA GLY A 132 0.26 -5.43 -9.74
C GLY A 132 0.03 -4.99 -11.18
N ALA A 133 -0.30 -5.91 -12.08
CA ALA A 133 -0.59 -5.58 -13.48
C ALA A 133 -1.84 -4.70 -13.65
N VAL A 134 -2.91 -5.00 -12.90
CA VAL A 134 -4.13 -4.16 -12.88
C VAL A 134 -3.83 -2.78 -12.26
N THR A 135 -3.11 -2.75 -11.15
CA THR A 135 -2.70 -1.49 -10.51
C THR A 135 -1.89 -0.63 -11.47
N ALA A 136 -0.94 -1.22 -12.19
CA ALA A 136 -0.14 -0.51 -13.20
C ALA A 136 -1.01 0.10 -14.30
N LEU A 137 -1.95 -0.67 -14.85
CA LEU A 137 -2.81 -0.23 -15.93
C LEU A 137 -3.72 0.94 -15.51
N GLU A 138 -4.40 0.83 -14.36
CA GLU A 138 -5.25 1.89 -13.84
C GLU A 138 -4.46 3.14 -13.43
N THR A 139 -3.24 2.95 -12.91
CA THR A 139 -2.33 4.04 -12.55
C THR A 139 -1.85 4.78 -13.81
N ARG A 140 -1.44 4.07 -14.86
CA ARG A 140 -1.06 4.66 -16.17
C ARG A 140 -2.23 5.38 -16.82
N ALA A 141 -3.44 4.84 -16.74
CA ALA A 141 -4.65 5.47 -17.26
C ALA A 141 -4.92 6.86 -16.60
N SER A 142 -4.47 7.03 -15.37
CA SER A 142 -4.57 8.29 -14.61
C SER A 142 -3.37 9.24 -14.82
N GLY A 143 -2.47 8.92 -15.75
CA GLY A 143 -1.28 9.73 -16.05
C GLY A 143 -0.09 9.50 -15.13
N VAL A 144 -0.22 8.71 -14.09
CA VAL A 144 0.83 8.42 -13.11
C VAL A 144 1.78 7.35 -13.66
N GLN A 145 3.10 7.60 -13.60
CA GLN A 145 4.11 6.69 -14.12
C GLN A 145 4.88 5.94 -13.04
N TYR A 146 4.72 6.32 -11.77
CA TYR A 146 5.54 5.86 -10.67
C TYR A 146 4.67 5.50 -9.47
N ALA A 147 4.64 4.23 -9.08
CA ALA A 147 3.93 3.73 -7.92
C ALA A 147 4.89 3.58 -6.74
N PHE A 148 4.57 4.16 -5.58
CA PHE A 148 5.33 3.96 -4.34
C PHE A 148 4.96 2.61 -3.69
N ALA A 149 5.16 1.53 -4.43
CA ALA A 149 4.86 0.14 -4.08
C ALA A 149 5.81 -0.83 -4.78
N PRO A 150 6.10 -2.01 -4.16
CA PRO A 150 5.54 -2.55 -2.92
C PRO A 150 6.20 -2.04 -1.64
N CYS A 151 5.43 -1.99 -0.54
CA CYS A 151 6.00 -2.03 0.79
C CYS A 151 6.46 -3.46 1.08
N VAL A 152 7.77 -3.66 1.27
CA VAL A 152 8.38 -4.96 1.57
C VAL A 152 8.91 -5.04 3.01
N ALA A 153 8.40 -4.16 3.87
CA ALA A 153 8.65 -4.21 5.30
C ALA A 153 8.18 -5.55 5.89
N VAL A 154 8.94 -6.10 6.84
CA VAL A 154 8.56 -7.27 7.62
C VAL A 154 8.04 -6.80 8.97
N CYS A 155 6.73 -6.84 9.19
CA CYS A 155 6.11 -6.34 10.42
C CYS A 155 6.40 -7.28 11.58
N ARG A 156 7.21 -6.84 12.53
CA ARG A 156 7.59 -7.63 13.72
C ARG A 156 6.78 -7.26 14.96
N ASP A 157 6.00 -6.17 14.89
CA ASP A 157 5.19 -5.68 16.00
C ASP A 157 3.86 -5.08 15.48
N PRO A 158 2.70 -5.65 15.82
CA PRO A 158 1.41 -5.17 15.34
C PRO A 158 1.00 -3.80 15.92
N ARG A 159 1.72 -3.27 16.91
CA ARG A 159 1.50 -1.90 17.41
C ARG A 159 1.88 -0.83 16.39
N TRP A 160 2.69 -1.18 15.41
CA TRP A 160 3.12 -0.30 14.31
C TRP A 160 1.94 0.10 13.42
N GLY A 161 1.75 1.42 13.21
CA GLY A 161 0.65 1.98 12.45
C GLY A 161 0.64 1.62 10.96
N ARG A 162 1.72 1.03 10.44
CA ARG A 162 1.83 0.53 9.06
C ARG A 162 1.84 -1.00 8.98
N CYS A 163 1.44 -1.70 10.05
CA CYS A 163 1.39 -3.16 10.06
C CYS A 163 0.65 -3.73 8.84
N TYR A 164 -0.47 -3.13 8.45
CA TYR A 164 -1.27 -3.59 7.31
C TYR A 164 -0.59 -3.41 5.95
N GLU A 165 0.43 -2.54 5.84
CA GLU A 165 1.23 -2.39 4.62
C GLU A 165 2.26 -3.51 4.45
N SER A 166 2.56 -4.27 5.51
CA SER A 166 3.39 -5.46 5.47
C SER A 166 2.58 -6.69 5.05
N TYR A 167 3.16 -7.56 4.22
CA TYR A 167 2.54 -8.83 3.86
C TYR A 167 2.56 -9.84 5.02
N SER A 168 3.55 -9.80 5.91
CA SER A 168 3.71 -10.78 7.00
C SER A 168 4.81 -10.39 8.00
N GLU A 169 4.77 -11.03 9.18
CA GLU A 169 5.91 -11.11 10.10
C GLU A 169 7.00 -12.09 9.62
N ASP A 170 6.68 -12.95 8.67
CA ASP A 170 7.60 -13.94 8.09
C ASP A 170 8.26 -13.36 6.82
N THR A 171 9.58 -13.20 6.88
CA THR A 171 10.39 -12.71 5.76
C THR A 171 10.18 -13.51 4.48
N GLN A 172 10.00 -14.85 4.57
CA GLN A 172 9.86 -15.70 3.39
C GLN A 172 8.53 -15.44 2.65
N ILE A 173 7.48 -15.06 3.39
CA ILE A 173 6.21 -14.66 2.79
C ILE A 173 6.38 -13.31 2.09
N VAL A 174 6.98 -12.31 2.75
CA VAL A 174 7.24 -11.00 2.15
C VAL A 174 8.06 -11.13 0.87
N ARG A 175 9.13 -11.97 0.89
CA ARG A 175 9.97 -12.25 -0.29
C ARG A 175 9.17 -12.78 -1.49
N LYS A 176 8.24 -13.71 -1.27
CA LYS A 176 7.36 -14.23 -2.33
C LYS A 176 6.47 -13.14 -2.92
N MET A 177 5.95 -12.24 -2.08
CA MET A 177 5.05 -11.16 -2.50
C MET A 177 5.75 -10.02 -3.25
N THR A 178 7.08 -10.02 -3.35
CA THR A 178 7.83 -9.13 -4.26
C THR A 178 7.45 -9.36 -5.73
N SER A 179 6.66 -10.37 -6.05
CA SER A 179 6.01 -10.56 -7.36
C SER A 179 5.18 -9.34 -7.80
N LEU A 180 4.75 -8.47 -6.87
CA LEU A 180 4.12 -7.20 -7.19
C LEU A 180 4.99 -6.34 -8.12
N VAL A 181 6.32 -6.35 -7.96
CA VAL A 181 7.26 -5.63 -8.85
C VAL A 181 7.09 -6.10 -10.29
N THR A 182 7.02 -7.43 -10.50
CA THR A 182 6.79 -8.01 -11.83
C THR A 182 5.42 -7.59 -12.39
N GLY A 183 4.40 -7.56 -11.55
CA GLY A 183 3.08 -7.09 -11.96
C GLY A 183 3.09 -5.62 -12.38
N LEU A 184 3.69 -4.74 -11.59
CA LEU A 184 3.77 -3.31 -11.86
C LEU A 184 4.62 -2.99 -13.09
N GLN A 185 5.81 -3.58 -13.20
CA GLN A 185 6.80 -3.23 -14.23
C GLN A 185 6.81 -4.15 -15.44
N GLY A 186 6.20 -5.34 -15.35
CA GLY A 186 6.36 -6.43 -16.30
C GLY A 186 7.57 -7.31 -15.95
N LYS A 187 7.61 -8.49 -16.56
CA LYS A 187 8.67 -9.47 -16.32
C LYS A 187 9.88 -9.15 -17.20
N PRO A 188 11.08 -8.94 -16.62
CA PRO A 188 12.28 -8.73 -17.41
C PRO A 188 12.63 -9.99 -18.24
N PRO A 189 13.26 -9.84 -19.43
CA PRO A 189 13.80 -10.94 -20.20
C PRO A 189 14.83 -11.75 -19.40
N GLN A 190 15.07 -13.00 -19.81
CA GLN A 190 15.96 -13.90 -19.07
C GLN A 190 17.44 -13.42 -19.04
N ASP A 191 17.86 -12.68 -20.05
CA ASP A 191 19.20 -12.11 -20.19
C ASP A 191 19.30 -10.66 -19.66
N HIS A 192 18.25 -10.16 -19.01
CA HIS A 192 18.26 -8.81 -18.44
C HIS A 192 19.30 -8.71 -17.32
N PRO A 193 20.17 -7.69 -17.33
CA PRO A 193 21.21 -7.54 -16.31
C PRO A 193 20.61 -7.38 -14.91
N ASN A 194 21.10 -8.17 -13.95
CA ASN A 194 20.65 -8.07 -12.57
C ASN A 194 20.95 -6.67 -12.00
N GLY A 195 19.97 -6.07 -11.35
CA GLY A 195 20.06 -4.72 -10.77
C GLY A 195 19.90 -3.58 -11.80
N TYR A 196 19.64 -3.89 -13.07
CA TYR A 196 19.32 -2.86 -14.05
C TYR A 196 17.79 -2.62 -14.05
N PRO A 197 17.30 -1.34 -14.06
CA PRO A 197 15.88 -1.06 -14.03
C PRO A 197 15.16 -1.55 -15.29
N TYR A 198 13.95 -2.08 -15.11
CA TYR A 198 13.17 -2.63 -16.22
C TYR A 198 11.70 -2.20 -16.15
N VAL A 199 11.17 -1.70 -17.27
CA VAL A 199 9.72 -1.48 -17.46
C VAL A 199 9.34 -2.02 -18.83
N ALA A 200 8.41 -2.97 -18.88
CA ALA A 200 8.10 -3.72 -20.10
C ALA A 200 7.44 -2.87 -21.19
N GLY A 201 6.59 -1.90 -20.83
CA GLY A 201 5.87 -1.15 -21.83
C GLY A 201 4.94 -0.06 -21.27
N ARG A 202 4.07 0.44 -22.15
CA ARG A 202 3.21 1.61 -21.91
C ARG A 202 2.14 1.39 -20.84
N ASN A 203 1.78 0.14 -20.57
CA ASN A 203 0.77 -0.24 -19.59
C ASN A 203 1.37 -0.49 -18.19
N ASN A 204 2.68 -0.40 -18.06
CA ASN A 204 3.42 -0.65 -16.84
C ASN A 204 3.85 0.65 -16.18
N VAL A 205 4.11 0.60 -14.87
CA VAL A 205 4.61 1.71 -14.06
C VAL A 205 5.91 1.34 -13.38
N MET A 206 6.71 2.33 -13.04
CA MET A 206 7.88 2.15 -12.20
C MET A 206 7.44 1.75 -10.79
N ALA A 207 8.05 0.72 -10.23
CA ALA A 207 7.85 0.27 -8.86
C ALA A 207 8.90 0.87 -7.91
N CYS A 208 8.55 0.90 -6.63
CA CYS A 208 9.42 1.36 -5.55
C CYS A 208 9.37 0.38 -4.39
N ALA A 209 10.47 -0.33 -4.14
CA ALA A 209 10.58 -1.15 -2.94
C ALA A 209 10.80 -0.24 -1.72
N LYS A 210 9.95 -0.36 -0.67
CA LYS A 210 9.98 0.55 0.47
C LYS A 210 9.73 -0.17 1.80
N HIS A 211 10.21 0.35 2.93
CA HIS A 211 11.15 1.44 3.10
C HIS A 211 12.48 0.87 3.59
N PHE A 212 13.57 1.14 2.91
CA PHE A 212 14.88 0.60 3.25
C PHE A 212 15.50 1.40 4.40
N VAL A 213 15.69 0.85 5.63
CA VAL A 213 15.49 -0.52 6.02
C VAL A 213 15.12 -0.61 7.51
N GLY A 214 14.27 -1.60 7.85
CA GLY A 214 13.98 -1.96 9.24
C GLY A 214 12.73 -1.30 9.84
N ASP A 215 11.95 -0.58 9.05
CA ASP A 215 10.75 0.14 9.47
C ASP A 215 9.67 -0.75 10.13
N GLY A 216 9.55 -2.02 9.72
CA GLY A 216 8.64 -2.99 10.34
C GLY A 216 9.16 -3.63 11.64
N GLY A 217 10.38 -3.29 12.09
CA GLY A 217 11.04 -3.84 13.29
C GLY A 217 11.43 -2.80 14.33
N THR A 218 10.76 -1.66 14.36
CA THR A 218 11.07 -0.57 15.30
C THR A 218 10.68 -0.91 16.74
N ASP A 219 11.37 -0.31 17.70
CA ASP A 219 11.11 -0.50 19.12
C ASP A 219 9.64 -0.16 19.45
N LYS A 220 8.95 -1.12 20.07
CA LYS A 220 7.52 -1.05 20.42
C LYS A 220 6.58 -0.70 19.27
N GLY A 221 6.99 -1.00 18.03
CA GLY A 221 6.21 -0.72 16.85
C GLY A 221 5.98 0.77 16.57
N LYS A 222 6.84 1.65 17.06
CA LYS A 222 6.70 3.09 16.84
C LYS A 222 7.07 3.44 15.41
N ASN A 223 6.14 4.03 14.66
CA ASN A 223 6.41 4.49 13.30
C ASN A 223 7.57 5.49 13.29
N GLU A 224 8.49 5.33 12.33
CA GLU A 224 9.71 6.13 12.24
C GLU A 224 10.64 6.02 13.48
N GLY A 225 10.42 5.07 14.37
CA GLY A 225 11.27 4.80 15.53
C GLY A 225 12.59 4.12 15.17
N ASN A 226 13.38 3.80 16.18
CA ASN A 226 14.63 3.08 16.00
C ASN A 226 14.40 1.58 15.88
N THR A 227 15.10 0.94 14.96
CA THR A 227 15.16 -0.52 14.84
C THR A 227 16.34 -1.03 15.67
N ILE A 228 16.03 -1.65 16.80
CA ILE A 228 17.04 -2.10 17.79
C ILE A 228 17.25 -3.60 17.64
N ILE A 229 18.11 -4.00 16.70
CA ILE A 229 18.45 -5.41 16.43
C ILE A 229 19.90 -5.54 15.99
N SER A 230 20.46 -6.76 16.03
CA SER A 230 21.77 -7.02 15.49
C SER A 230 21.82 -6.79 13.97
N TYR A 231 23.01 -6.51 13.42
CA TYR A 231 23.18 -6.38 11.97
C TYR A 231 22.80 -7.68 11.23
N GLU A 232 23.13 -8.83 11.82
CA GLU A 232 22.78 -10.15 11.28
C GLU A 232 21.24 -10.32 11.18
N ASP A 233 20.50 -9.89 12.19
CA ASP A 233 19.03 -9.93 12.17
C ASP A 233 18.43 -8.88 11.21
N LEU A 234 19.04 -7.68 11.13
CA LEU A 234 18.64 -6.68 10.14
C LEU A 234 18.75 -7.27 8.72
N GLU A 235 19.90 -7.87 8.41
CA GLU A 235 20.15 -8.49 7.12
C GLU A 235 19.20 -9.67 6.87
N ARG A 236 19.09 -10.58 7.82
CA ARG A 236 18.30 -11.82 7.69
C ARG A 236 16.79 -11.58 7.64
N ILE A 237 16.28 -10.56 8.34
CA ILE A 237 14.84 -10.31 8.46
C ILE A 237 14.40 -9.22 7.48
N HIS A 238 15.02 -8.05 7.53
CA HIS A 238 14.50 -6.84 6.88
C HIS A 238 15.12 -6.55 5.51
N MET A 239 16.38 -6.97 5.28
CA MET A 239 17.06 -6.68 4.01
C MET A 239 16.75 -7.69 2.89
N LEU A 240 16.46 -8.96 3.22
CA LEU A 240 16.30 -10.03 2.22
C LEU A 240 15.24 -9.75 1.13
N PRO A 241 14.11 -9.06 1.38
CA PRO A 241 13.15 -8.77 0.30
C PRO A 241 13.69 -7.84 -0.79
N TYR A 242 14.68 -7.00 -0.50
CA TYR A 242 15.20 -6.02 -1.46
C TYR A 242 16.01 -6.66 -2.60
N PRO A 243 16.95 -7.60 -2.38
CA PRO A 243 17.57 -8.37 -3.45
C PRO A 243 16.56 -9.05 -4.37
N ASP A 244 15.43 -9.54 -3.83
CA ASP A 244 14.37 -10.14 -4.65
C ASP A 244 13.67 -9.09 -5.54
N CYS A 245 13.48 -7.85 -5.06
CA CYS A 245 12.98 -6.74 -5.88
C CYS A 245 14.01 -6.32 -6.93
N ILE A 246 15.29 -6.23 -6.56
CA ILE A 246 16.39 -5.86 -7.45
C ILE A 246 16.51 -6.87 -8.59
N SER A 247 16.43 -8.17 -8.30
CA SER A 247 16.47 -9.23 -9.34
C SER A 247 15.29 -9.17 -10.32
N LYS A 248 14.18 -8.51 -9.95
CA LYS A 248 13.03 -8.23 -10.82
C LYS A 248 13.13 -6.89 -11.56
N GLY A 249 14.28 -6.21 -11.46
CA GLY A 249 14.53 -4.93 -12.14
C GLY A 249 13.76 -3.75 -11.55
N VAL A 250 13.51 -3.76 -10.22
CA VAL A 250 12.83 -2.62 -9.54
C VAL A 250 13.51 -1.30 -9.89
N CYS A 251 12.73 -0.30 -10.27
CA CYS A 251 13.25 0.99 -10.73
C CYS A 251 13.83 1.84 -9.60
N THR A 252 13.25 1.74 -8.40
CA THR A 252 13.63 2.59 -7.27
C THR A 252 13.52 1.84 -5.94
N VAL A 253 14.28 2.35 -4.96
CA VAL A 253 14.18 1.95 -3.56
C VAL A 253 14.01 3.22 -2.73
N MET A 254 12.99 3.27 -1.88
CA MET A 254 12.74 4.40 -0.98
C MET A 254 13.38 4.12 0.38
N ALA A 255 14.21 5.05 0.86
CA ALA A 255 14.81 4.96 2.18
C ALA A 255 13.76 5.12 3.28
N SER A 256 13.93 4.41 4.40
CA SER A 256 13.13 4.56 5.61
C SER A 256 13.54 5.80 6.40
N TYR A 257 12.59 6.37 7.11
CA TYR A 257 12.87 7.33 8.19
C TYR A 257 13.32 6.64 9.48
N SER A 258 13.15 5.33 9.61
CA SER A 258 13.63 4.57 10.78
C SER A 258 15.14 4.49 10.81
N ASN A 259 15.73 4.64 12.01
CA ASN A 259 17.16 4.55 12.20
C ASN A 259 17.56 3.15 12.68
N TRP A 260 18.69 2.66 12.19
CA TRP A 260 19.43 1.56 12.79
C TRP A 260 20.60 2.17 13.57
N GLU A 261 20.63 1.95 14.92
CA GLU A 261 21.57 2.62 15.84
C GLU A 261 21.58 4.16 15.69
N ALA A 262 20.48 4.77 16.11
CA ALA A 262 20.31 6.20 16.41
C ALA A 262 21.40 7.15 15.89
N LEU A 263 21.47 7.42 14.61
CA LEU A 263 21.88 8.74 14.17
C LEU A 263 20.74 9.67 14.57
N ASP A 264 21.04 10.54 15.50
CA ASP A 264 20.09 11.49 16.05
C ASP A 264 19.33 12.17 14.90
N ARG A 265 18.06 11.80 14.75
CA ARG A 265 17.19 12.17 13.62
C ARG A 265 17.12 13.67 13.43
N PHE A 266 17.45 14.42 14.48
CA PHE A 266 17.05 15.81 14.56
C PHE A 266 17.96 16.61 15.46
N TYR A 267 18.65 17.49 14.82
CA TYR A 267 19.18 18.65 15.51
C TYR A 267 18.02 19.41 16.17
N ASP A 268 18.15 19.72 17.43
CA ASP A 268 17.19 20.53 18.17
C ASP A 268 17.54 22.02 18.04
N PRO A 269 16.65 22.89 17.56
CA PRO A 269 15.30 22.59 17.09
C PRO A 269 15.27 21.94 15.70
N HIS A 270 14.20 21.17 15.43
CA HIS A 270 13.99 20.47 14.17
C HIS A 270 14.24 21.36 12.94
N GLY A 271 15.10 20.92 12.03
CA GLY A 271 15.49 21.68 10.84
C GLY A 271 16.57 22.75 11.09
N SER A 272 17.14 22.86 12.30
CA SER A 272 18.19 23.85 12.63
C SER A 272 19.48 23.66 11.84
N ASN A 273 19.71 22.46 11.30
CA ASN A 273 20.89 22.15 10.49
C ASN A 273 20.50 21.45 9.19
N TYR A 274 19.56 22.04 8.45
CA TYR A 274 19.00 21.46 7.23
C TYR A 274 20.08 21.16 6.17
N ARG A 275 21.04 22.09 5.96
CA ARG A 275 22.14 21.91 5.01
C ARG A 275 23.01 20.69 5.35
N SER A 276 23.27 20.45 6.63
CA SER A 276 24.01 19.24 7.07
C SER A 276 23.24 17.95 6.79
N ALA A 277 21.91 17.98 6.95
CA ALA A 277 21.06 16.86 6.59
C ALA A 277 21.10 16.59 5.07
N VAL A 278 21.05 17.63 4.24
CA VAL A 278 21.20 17.51 2.77
C VAL A 278 22.56 16.92 2.42
N LEU A 279 23.64 17.44 3.01
CA LEU A 279 25.01 16.93 2.82
C LEU A 279 25.11 15.43 3.13
N THR A 280 24.59 15.04 4.30
CA THR A 280 24.66 13.66 4.77
C THR A 280 23.86 12.73 3.85
N ALA A 281 22.61 13.09 3.53
CA ALA A 281 21.73 12.26 2.69
C ALA A 281 22.31 12.07 1.28
N VAL A 282 22.75 13.13 0.64
CA VAL A 282 23.29 13.07 -0.74
C VAL A 282 24.59 12.26 -0.76
N ASN A 283 25.52 12.49 0.17
CA ASN A 283 26.77 11.73 0.24
C ASN A 283 26.57 10.27 0.67
N ALA A 284 25.50 9.96 1.42
CA ALA A 284 25.11 8.59 1.74
C ALA A 284 24.53 7.81 0.55
N GLY A 285 24.26 8.48 -0.58
CA GLY A 285 23.82 7.83 -1.82
C GLY A 285 22.36 8.06 -2.20
N ILE A 286 21.63 8.97 -1.55
CA ILE A 286 20.28 9.35 -1.99
C ILE A 286 20.38 10.10 -3.32
N ASP A 287 19.76 9.55 -4.36
CA ASP A 287 19.81 10.10 -5.73
C ASP A 287 18.72 11.15 -5.96
N MET A 288 17.50 10.89 -5.50
CA MET A 288 16.37 11.81 -5.58
C MET A 288 15.82 12.10 -4.19
N VAL A 289 15.71 13.37 -3.86
CA VAL A 289 15.27 13.81 -2.53
C VAL A 289 13.82 14.26 -2.60
N MET A 290 12.97 13.65 -1.75
CA MET A 290 11.58 14.04 -1.58
C MET A 290 11.52 15.30 -0.72
N VAL A 291 11.27 16.46 -1.34
CA VAL A 291 11.21 17.79 -0.70
C VAL A 291 9.86 18.42 -1.04
N PRO A 292 8.75 17.97 -0.44
CA PRO A 292 7.42 18.33 -0.91
C PRO A 292 7.20 19.84 -1.06
N PHE A 293 7.63 20.65 -0.10
CA PHE A 293 7.25 22.07 -0.05
C PHE A 293 8.42 23.06 -0.03
N ARG A 294 9.58 22.68 0.52
CA ARG A 294 10.75 23.56 0.68
C ARG A 294 11.84 23.34 -0.35
N TYR A 295 11.44 23.00 -1.58
CA TYR A 295 12.36 22.64 -2.63
C TYR A 295 13.37 23.75 -2.99
N GLN A 296 12.99 25.03 -2.89
CA GLN A 296 13.91 26.12 -3.17
C GLN A 296 15.09 26.13 -2.19
N LEU A 297 14.81 25.97 -0.89
CA LEU A 297 15.87 25.86 0.14
C LEU A 297 16.79 24.66 -0.13
N PHE A 298 16.21 23.53 -0.52
CA PHE A 298 17.00 22.34 -0.89
C PHE A 298 17.93 22.62 -2.07
N LEU A 299 17.42 23.23 -3.13
CA LEU A 299 18.20 23.56 -4.32
C LEU A 299 19.34 24.55 -4.00
N ASP A 300 19.07 25.57 -3.19
CA ASP A 300 20.05 26.59 -2.80
C ASP A 300 21.14 25.95 -1.91
N ASP A 301 20.76 25.13 -0.92
CA ASP A 301 21.71 24.46 -0.04
C ASP A 301 22.55 23.41 -0.79
N LEU A 302 21.94 22.62 -1.68
CA LEU A 302 22.69 21.63 -2.46
C LEU A 302 23.63 22.31 -3.47
N ALA A 303 23.21 23.41 -4.10
CA ALA A 303 24.09 24.20 -4.97
C ALA A 303 25.31 24.73 -4.19
N TYR A 304 25.10 25.31 -3.01
CA TYR A 304 26.18 25.77 -2.13
C TYR A 304 27.14 24.62 -1.78
N LEU A 305 26.64 23.45 -1.40
CA LEU A 305 27.45 22.28 -1.03
C LEU A 305 28.30 21.77 -2.19
N VAL A 306 27.81 21.87 -3.42
CA VAL A 306 28.58 21.52 -4.62
C VAL A 306 29.63 22.59 -4.92
N GLU A 307 29.28 23.86 -4.85
CA GLU A 307 30.19 24.97 -5.11
C GLU A 307 31.31 25.05 -4.05
N SER A 308 31.04 24.72 -2.78
CA SER A 308 32.04 24.63 -1.71
C SER A 308 32.90 23.36 -1.79
N GLY A 309 32.52 22.38 -2.62
CA GLY A 309 33.23 21.11 -2.78
C GLY A 309 32.93 20.07 -1.70
N GLU A 310 31.94 20.30 -0.82
CA GLU A 310 31.49 19.34 0.20
C GLU A 310 30.70 18.19 -0.42
N VAL A 311 30.00 18.43 -1.52
CA VAL A 311 29.41 17.41 -2.39
C VAL A 311 30.12 17.44 -3.74
N SER A 312 30.69 16.32 -4.18
CA SER A 312 31.44 16.29 -5.43
C SER A 312 30.50 16.28 -6.65
N MET A 313 30.95 16.91 -7.76
CA MET A 313 30.24 16.81 -9.04
C MET A 313 30.09 15.36 -9.51
N THR A 314 31.05 14.48 -9.19
CA THR A 314 30.95 13.05 -9.51
C THR A 314 29.75 12.39 -8.81
N ARG A 315 29.45 12.79 -7.55
CA ARG A 315 28.29 12.28 -6.83
C ARG A 315 26.97 12.80 -7.44
N ILE A 316 26.94 14.06 -7.85
CA ILE A 316 25.78 14.64 -8.55
C ILE A 316 25.55 13.94 -9.90
N ASP A 317 26.62 13.73 -10.66
CA ASP A 317 26.54 13.05 -11.96
C ASP A 317 26.07 11.61 -11.82
N ASP A 318 26.57 10.86 -10.84
CA ASP A 318 26.10 9.49 -10.53
C ASP A 318 24.60 9.46 -10.19
N ALA A 319 24.11 10.40 -9.34
CA ALA A 319 22.70 10.50 -9.01
C ALA A 319 21.83 10.75 -10.26
N VAL A 320 22.20 11.75 -11.05
CA VAL A 320 21.44 12.13 -12.24
C VAL A 320 21.50 11.04 -13.30
N GLU A 321 22.64 10.37 -13.48
CA GLU A 321 22.79 9.24 -14.37
C GLU A 321 21.79 8.13 -14.04
N ARG A 322 21.63 7.76 -12.75
CA ARG A 322 20.67 6.77 -12.28
C ARG A 322 19.23 7.21 -12.57
N ILE A 323 18.89 8.48 -12.29
CA ILE A 323 17.56 9.06 -12.54
C ILE A 323 17.23 9.02 -14.03
N LEU A 324 18.15 9.46 -14.89
CA LEU A 324 17.96 9.47 -16.34
C LEU A 324 17.83 8.05 -16.91
N ARG A 325 18.64 7.09 -16.41
CA ARG A 325 18.55 5.68 -16.80
C ARG A 325 17.15 5.13 -16.57
N VAL A 326 16.56 5.39 -15.41
CA VAL A 326 15.17 4.97 -15.12
C VAL A 326 14.17 5.65 -16.04
N LYS A 327 14.33 6.96 -16.35
CA LYS A 327 13.45 7.68 -17.30
C LYS A 327 13.50 7.07 -18.69
N PHE A 328 14.67 6.69 -19.17
CA PHE A 328 14.82 6.03 -20.48
C PHE A 328 14.27 4.59 -20.44
N ALA A 329 14.57 3.82 -19.39
CA ALA A 329 14.04 2.46 -19.22
C ALA A 329 12.52 2.43 -19.17
N ALA A 330 11.90 3.45 -18.55
CA ALA A 330 10.44 3.64 -18.52
C ALA A 330 9.87 4.26 -19.79
N ARG A 331 10.70 4.57 -20.79
CA ARG A 331 10.32 5.17 -22.09
C ARG A 331 9.54 6.48 -21.95
N LEU A 332 9.87 7.28 -20.94
CA LEU A 332 9.19 8.56 -20.71
C LEU A 332 9.50 9.61 -21.79
N PHE A 333 10.66 9.52 -22.43
CA PHE A 333 11.02 10.40 -23.54
C PHE A 333 10.20 10.11 -24.80
N GLU A 334 9.84 8.86 -25.05
CA GLU A 334 9.04 8.42 -26.19
C GLU A 334 7.54 8.60 -25.92
N HIS A 335 7.12 8.37 -24.66
CA HIS A 335 5.71 8.36 -24.27
C HIS A 335 5.49 9.18 -22.99
N PRO A 336 5.74 10.51 -23.02
CA PRO A 336 5.64 11.34 -21.81
C PRO A 336 4.19 11.57 -21.36
N MET A 337 3.23 11.59 -22.32
CA MET A 337 1.84 11.92 -22.07
C MET A 337 0.99 10.69 -21.77
N THR A 338 -0.15 10.91 -21.14
CA THR A 338 -1.12 9.86 -20.78
C THR A 338 -1.75 9.22 -22.03
N ASP A 339 -1.81 7.90 -22.03
CA ASP A 339 -2.57 7.15 -23.04
C ASP A 339 -4.05 7.10 -22.66
N ARG A 340 -4.84 7.97 -23.28
CA ARG A 340 -6.28 8.10 -22.98
C ARG A 340 -7.11 6.87 -23.37
N SER A 341 -6.56 5.98 -24.20
CA SER A 341 -7.24 4.72 -24.56
C SER A 341 -7.36 3.74 -23.37
N LEU A 342 -6.59 3.96 -22.31
CA LEU A 342 -6.60 3.13 -21.10
C LEU A 342 -7.71 3.51 -20.10
N LEU A 343 -8.39 4.63 -20.26
CA LEU A 343 -9.36 5.17 -19.29
C LEU A 343 -10.50 4.19 -18.99
N ASP A 344 -10.98 3.47 -20.00
CA ASP A 344 -12.08 2.50 -19.85
C ASP A 344 -11.70 1.26 -19.00
N ALA A 345 -10.40 1.05 -18.76
CA ALA A 345 -9.93 -0.04 -17.92
C ALA A 345 -10.12 0.25 -16.42
N VAL A 346 -10.17 1.52 -16.02
CA VAL A 346 -10.22 1.93 -14.62
C VAL A 346 -11.53 1.50 -13.98
N GLY A 347 -11.46 0.72 -12.90
CA GLY A 347 -12.62 0.19 -12.20
C GLY A 347 -13.47 -0.76 -13.05
N SER A 348 -12.92 -1.31 -14.12
CA SER A 348 -13.62 -2.22 -15.02
C SER A 348 -14.05 -3.52 -14.32
N LYS A 349 -15.07 -4.17 -14.87
CA LYS A 349 -15.59 -5.43 -14.29
C LYS A 349 -14.50 -6.49 -14.09
N PRO A 350 -13.58 -6.77 -15.05
CA PRO A 350 -12.51 -7.74 -14.82
C PRO A 350 -11.58 -7.37 -13.65
N HIS A 351 -11.30 -6.08 -13.46
CA HIS A 351 -10.47 -5.61 -12.36
C HIS A 351 -11.15 -5.79 -11.00
N ARG A 352 -12.45 -5.46 -10.91
CA ARG A 352 -13.26 -5.68 -9.71
C ARG A 352 -13.43 -7.16 -9.38
N GLU A 353 -13.58 -8.02 -10.39
CA GLU A 353 -13.64 -9.48 -10.18
C GLU A 353 -12.30 -10.01 -9.62
N LEU A 354 -11.14 -9.47 -10.04
CA LEU A 354 -9.86 -9.81 -9.45
C LEU A 354 -9.78 -9.34 -7.98
N ALA A 355 -10.28 -8.15 -7.67
CA ALA A 355 -10.33 -7.67 -6.29
C ALA A 355 -11.27 -8.55 -5.43
N ARG A 356 -12.42 -8.93 -5.95
CA ARG A 356 -13.34 -9.89 -5.31
C ARG A 356 -12.68 -11.25 -5.06
N GLU A 357 -11.91 -11.78 -6.04
CA GLU A 357 -11.10 -12.99 -5.87
C GLU A 357 -10.07 -12.81 -4.73
N ALA A 358 -9.40 -11.66 -4.68
CA ALA A 358 -8.42 -11.37 -3.64
C ALA A 358 -9.05 -11.33 -2.23
N VAL A 359 -10.24 -10.74 -2.11
CA VAL A 359 -11.01 -10.75 -0.85
C VAL A 359 -11.33 -12.19 -0.43
N ARG A 360 -11.92 -13.01 -1.32
CA ARG A 360 -12.23 -14.42 -1.01
C ARG A 360 -11.04 -15.18 -0.45
N LYS A 361 -9.87 -15.01 -1.07
CA LYS A 361 -8.64 -15.72 -0.69
C LYS A 361 -7.97 -15.17 0.58
N SER A 362 -8.25 -13.91 0.96
CA SER A 362 -7.61 -13.26 2.11
C SER A 362 -8.30 -13.53 3.44
N LEU A 363 -9.58 -13.92 3.44
CA LEU A 363 -10.36 -14.13 4.66
C LEU A 363 -9.81 -15.29 5.50
N VAL A 364 -9.58 -15.02 6.78
CA VAL A 364 -9.09 -16.04 7.72
C VAL A 364 -10.19 -16.39 8.71
N LEU A 365 -10.61 -17.65 8.69
CA LEU A 365 -11.59 -18.18 9.64
C LEU A 365 -10.88 -18.55 10.94
N LEU A 366 -11.15 -17.81 12.01
CA LEU A 366 -10.53 -18.00 13.33
C LEU A 366 -11.35 -18.91 14.24
N LYS A 367 -12.67 -18.90 14.11
CA LYS A 367 -13.59 -19.75 14.85
C LYS A 367 -14.78 -20.13 13.98
N ASN A 368 -15.27 -21.40 14.08
CA ASN A 368 -16.44 -21.88 13.38
C ASN A 368 -17.28 -22.86 14.23
N GLY A 369 -18.27 -22.32 14.93
CA GLY A 369 -19.13 -23.05 15.86
C GLY A 369 -18.62 -23.06 17.32
N LYS A 370 -19.55 -23.18 18.26
CA LYS A 370 -19.26 -23.40 19.67
C LYS A 370 -18.87 -24.87 19.93
N ASP A 371 -19.36 -25.77 19.10
CA ASP A 371 -18.98 -27.18 19.04
C ASP A 371 -18.25 -27.42 17.72
N PRO A 372 -16.98 -27.87 17.72
CA PRO A 372 -16.20 -28.12 16.51
C PRO A 372 -16.86 -29.14 15.54
N LYS A 373 -17.76 -29.99 16.05
CA LYS A 373 -18.52 -30.94 15.24
C LYS A 373 -19.77 -30.35 14.59
N LYS A 374 -20.12 -29.12 14.95
CA LYS A 374 -21.30 -28.40 14.44
C LYS A 374 -20.86 -27.01 13.95
N PRO A 375 -20.26 -26.93 12.76
CA PRO A 375 -19.83 -25.66 12.21
C PRO A 375 -21.02 -24.72 12.06
N PHE A 376 -20.80 -23.43 12.31
CA PHE A 376 -21.82 -22.39 12.12
C PHE A 376 -21.87 -21.90 10.67
N LEU A 377 -20.73 -21.85 10.00
CA LEU A 377 -20.62 -21.48 8.59
C LEU A 377 -20.66 -22.75 7.71
N PRO A 378 -21.25 -22.68 6.51
CA PRO A 378 -21.81 -21.49 5.86
C PRO A 378 -23.16 -21.06 6.44
N LEU A 379 -23.49 -19.76 6.30
CA LEU A 379 -24.77 -19.20 6.71
C LEU A 379 -25.90 -19.63 5.76
N ASP A 380 -27.11 -19.80 6.33
CA ASP A 380 -28.30 -20.13 5.54
C ASP A 380 -28.93 -18.88 4.89
N ARG A 381 -28.94 -18.83 3.55
CA ARG A 381 -29.58 -17.75 2.78
C ARG A 381 -31.10 -17.74 2.86
N ASN A 382 -31.74 -18.88 3.24
CA ASN A 382 -33.17 -19.01 3.36
C ASN A 382 -33.68 -18.75 4.78
N ALA A 383 -32.83 -18.23 5.64
CA ALA A 383 -33.21 -17.79 6.97
C ALA A 383 -34.26 -16.68 6.90
N LYS A 384 -35.28 -16.73 7.79
CA LYS A 384 -36.42 -15.80 7.68
C LYS A 384 -36.03 -14.35 7.91
N ARG A 385 -35.14 -14.10 8.88
CA ARG A 385 -34.75 -12.76 9.30
C ARG A 385 -33.31 -12.73 9.77
N VAL A 386 -32.53 -11.78 9.25
CA VAL A 386 -31.09 -11.65 9.50
C VAL A 386 -30.79 -10.25 10.02
N LEU A 387 -30.03 -10.16 11.11
CA LEU A 387 -29.49 -8.90 11.61
C LEU A 387 -28.12 -8.66 10.98
N VAL A 388 -27.91 -7.48 10.42
CA VAL A 388 -26.57 -6.95 10.11
C VAL A 388 -26.30 -5.78 11.04
N ALA A 389 -25.17 -5.79 11.75
CA ALA A 389 -24.89 -4.77 12.75
C ALA A 389 -23.43 -4.32 12.72
N GLY A 390 -23.17 -3.21 13.38
CA GLY A 390 -21.84 -2.60 13.49
C GLY A 390 -21.55 -1.59 12.36
N LYS A 391 -20.79 -0.58 12.71
CA LYS A 391 -20.45 0.54 11.80
C LYS A 391 -19.76 0.07 10.52
N HIS A 392 -18.89 -0.92 10.62
CA HIS A 392 -18.11 -1.44 9.49
C HIS A 392 -18.97 -2.21 8.47
N ALA A 393 -20.21 -2.53 8.80
CA ALA A 393 -21.10 -3.24 7.86
C ALA A 393 -21.51 -2.37 6.67
N ASP A 394 -21.68 -1.05 6.85
CA ASP A 394 -22.08 -0.10 5.79
C ASP A 394 -21.17 1.13 5.68
N ASP A 395 -19.88 0.93 5.84
CA ASP A 395 -18.86 1.97 5.67
C ASP A 395 -17.73 1.50 4.76
N LEU A 396 -17.78 1.94 3.50
CA LEU A 396 -16.79 1.54 2.49
C LEU A 396 -15.39 2.08 2.81
N GLY A 397 -15.32 3.28 3.39
CA GLY A 397 -14.04 3.87 3.79
C GLY A 397 -13.35 3.08 4.88
N TYR A 398 -14.10 2.63 5.88
CA TYR A 398 -13.58 1.75 6.94
C TYR A 398 -13.17 0.39 6.38
N GLN A 399 -13.94 -0.14 5.44
CA GLN A 399 -13.63 -1.39 4.74
C GLN A 399 -12.32 -1.29 3.93
N CYS A 400 -12.06 -0.15 3.29
CA CYS A 400 -10.83 0.07 2.53
C CYS A 400 -9.61 0.39 3.41
N GLY A 401 -9.82 1.10 4.52
CA GLY A 401 -8.73 1.50 5.42
C GLY A 401 -7.95 2.73 4.96
N GLY A 402 -6.78 2.94 5.54
CA GLY A 402 -5.86 4.04 5.21
C GLY A 402 -5.37 3.99 3.77
N TRP A 403 -4.73 5.06 3.32
CA TRP A 403 -4.27 5.27 1.94
C TRP A 403 -5.38 5.29 0.88
N THR A 404 -6.65 5.24 1.26
CA THR A 404 -7.77 5.23 0.32
C THR A 404 -8.40 6.60 0.21
N ALA A 405 -8.40 7.18 -0.99
CA ALA A 405 -8.89 8.52 -1.33
C ALA A 405 -8.18 9.68 -0.61
N THR A 406 -7.67 9.48 0.57
CA THR A 406 -6.84 10.40 1.36
C THR A 406 -5.75 9.62 2.09
N TRP A 407 -4.78 10.31 2.66
CA TRP A 407 -3.68 9.69 3.43
C TRP A 407 -4.19 8.76 4.53
N GLU A 408 -4.96 9.30 5.47
CA GLU A 408 -5.49 8.50 6.59
C GLU A 408 -6.67 7.61 6.20
N GLY A 409 -7.26 7.82 5.02
CA GLY A 409 -8.58 7.29 4.69
C GLY A 409 -9.69 8.11 5.33
N SER A 410 -10.95 7.73 5.15
CA SER A 410 -12.11 8.39 5.77
C SER A 410 -13.32 7.48 5.82
N SER A 411 -14.32 7.87 6.59
CA SER A 411 -15.60 7.14 6.73
C SER A 411 -16.52 7.42 5.54
N GLY A 412 -17.40 6.48 5.25
CA GLY A 412 -18.49 6.61 4.29
C GLY A 412 -18.19 6.03 2.91
N ARG A 413 -19.03 6.38 1.94
CA ARG A 413 -18.88 5.91 0.55
C ARG A 413 -17.89 6.78 -0.22
N ILE A 414 -16.62 6.64 0.11
CA ILE A 414 -15.52 7.48 -0.38
C ILE A 414 -15.11 7.20 -1.83
N THR A 415 -15.55 6.09 -2.39
CA THR A 415 -15.34 5.68 -3.78
C THR A 415 -16.46 4.74 -4.22
N ILE A 416 -16.37 4.19 -5.43
CA ILE A 416 -17.31 3.20 -5.95
C ILE A 416 -16.92 1.80 -5.44
N GLY A 417 -17.85 1.10 -4.80
CA GLY A 417 -17.64 -0.25 -4.27
C GLY A 417 -18.89 -0.82 -3.60
N THR A 418 -18.77 -2.01 -3.06
CA THR A 418 -19.83 -2.77 -2.39
C THR A 418 -19.48 -2.93 -0.92
N THR A 419 -20.33 -2.45 -0.02
CA THR A 419 -20.16 -2.65 1.43
C THR A 419 -20.57 -4.07 1.83
N ILE A 420 -20.24 -4.48 3.05
CA ILE A 420 -20.69 -5.79 3.59
C ILE A 420 -22.21 -5.86 3.61
N LEU A 421 -22.89 -4.78 4.01
CA LEU A 421 -24.37 -4.71 4.02
C LEU A 421 -24.97 -4.85 2.62
N ASP A 422 -24.42 -4.12 1.63
CA ASP A 422 -24.86 -4.25 0.23
C ASP A 422 -24.70 -5.69 -0.26
N ALA A 423 -23.54 -6.28 0.03
CA ALA A 423 -23.22 -7.66 -0.37
C ALA A 423 -24.13 -8.70 0.31
N VAL A 424 -24.46 -8.51 1.58
CA VAL A 424 -25.40 -9.39 2.31
C VAL A 424 -26.80 -9.30 1.72
N ARG A 425 -27.28 -8.09 1.41
CA ARG A 425 -28.58 -7.88 0.76
C ARG A 425 -28.64 -8.52 -0.63
N GLU A 426 -27.56 -8.35 -1.41
CA GLU A 426 -27.44 -8.99 -2.73
C GLU A 426 -27.46 -10.53 -2.63
N ALA A 427 -26.67 -11.09 -1.70
CA ALA A 427 -26.54 -12.54 -1.55
C ALA A 427 -27.82 -13.23 -1.03
N ILE A 428 -28.59 -12.56 -0.19
CA ILE A 428 -29.86 -13.06 0.37
C ILE A 428 -31.03 -12.80 -0.61
N GLY A 429 -31.02 -11.65 -1.29
CA GLY A 429 -32.13 -11.24 -2.18
C GLY A 429 -33.46 -11.17 -1.42
N ASP A 430 -34.54 -11.65 -2.08
CA ASP A 430 -35.89 -11.65 -1.52
C ASP A 430 -36.20 -12.86 -0.60
N ASN A 431 -35.19 -13.71 -0.31
CA ASN A 431 -35.41 -14.94 0.46
C ASN A 431 -35.58 -14.68 1.97
N ALA A 432 -35.02 -13.57 2.49
CA ALA A 432 -35.10 -13.22 3.91
C ALA A 432 -35.15 -11.70 4.12
N GLU A 433 -35.70 -11.30 5.26
CA GLU A 433 -35.63 -9.91 5.72
C GLU A 433 -34.24 -9.60 6.29
N VAL A 434 -33.53 -8.66 5.67
CA VAL A 434 -32.23 -8.13 6.19
C VAL A 434 -32.46 -6.82 6.92
N VAL A 435 -32.31 -6.85 8.24
CA VAL A 435 -32.41 -5.67 9.12
C VAL A 435 -31.01 -5.15 9.40
N TYR A 436 -30.80 -3.87 9.18
CA TYR A 436 -29.54 -3.20 9.56
C TYR A 436 -29.74 -2.27 10.75
N GLU A 437 -28.95 -2.48 11.80
CA GLU A 437 -28.82 -1.57 12.93
C GLU A 437 -27.33 -1.37 13.24
N GLU A 438 -26.83 -0.16 13.09
CA GLU A 438 -25.42 0.14 13.38
C GLU A 438 -25.07 -0.19 14.84
N ASN A 439 -25.92 0.24 15.77
CA ASN A 439 -25.74 0.08 17.21
C ASN A 439 -27.02 -0.48 17.87
N PRO A 440 -27.32 -1.78 17.70
CA PRO A 440 -28.48 -2.39 18.32
C PRO A 440 -28.42 -2.31 19.85
N THR A 441 -29.59 -2.19 20.46
CA THR A 441 -29.76 -2.14 21.92
C THR A 441 -30.45 -3.40 22.43
N THR A 442 -30.44 -3.59 23.76
CA THR A 442 -31.18 -4.68 24.39
C THR A 442 -32.66 -4.64 24.04
N GLU A 443 -33.23 -3.42 23.97
CA GLU A 443 -34.63 -3.16 23.65
C GLU A 443 -34.93 -3.47 22.19
N SER A 444 -34.09 -3.01 21.23
CA SER A 444 -34.29 -3.23 19.79
C SER A 444 -34.19 -4.72 19.41
N LEU A 445 -33.40 -5.49 20.16
CA LEU A 445 -33.25 -6.93 19.97
C LEU A 445 -34.33 -7.75 20.68
N SER A 446 -35.08 -7.16 21.62
CA SER A 446 -36.07 -7.88 22.42
C SER A 446 -37.31 -8.21 21.60
N GLY A 447 -37.77 -9.47 21.67
CA GLY A 447 -38.94 -9.93 20.95
C GLY A 447 -38.78 -10.08 19.42
N GLN A 448 -37.54 -9.94 18.92
CA GLN A 448 -37.17 -10.14 17.53
C GLN A 448 -36.75 -11.60 17.29
N ASP A 449 -37.24 -12.18 16.17
CA ASP A 449 -36.93 -13.57 15.80
C ASP A 449 -35.86 -13.59 14.69
N PHE A 450 -34.65 -13.19 15.02
CA PHE A 450 -33.51 -13.27 14.12
C PHE A 450 -32.92 -14.68 14.09
N SER A 451 -32.73 -15.21 12.89
CA SER A 451 -32.11 -16.52 12.69
C SER A 451 -30.62 -16.50 13.03
N TYR A 452 -29.94 -15.43 12.64
CA TYR A 452 -28.53 -15.15 12.95
C TYR A 452 -28.22 -13.66 12.76
N ALA A 453 -27.05 -13.26 13.28
CA ALA A 453 -26.50 -11.93 13.12
C ALA A 453 -25.13 -11.96 12.43
N ILE A 454 -24.89 -10.98 11.57
CA ILE A 454 -23.57 -10.65 11.02
C ILE A 454 -23.17 -9.30 11.61
N VAL A 455 -22.12 -9.28 12.45
CA VAL A 455 -21.66 -8.08 13.12
C VAL A 455 -20.27 -7.71 12.65
N ALA A 456 -20.15 -6.57 11.96
CA ALA A 456 -18.88 -6.07 11.45
C ALA A 456 -18.34 -4.95 12.35
N VAL A 457 -17.18 -5.20 12.94
CA VAL A 457 -16.48 -4.27 13.86
C VAL A 457 -15.00 -4.19 13.50
N GLY A 458 -14.29 -3.15 13.95
CA GLY A 458 -12.86 -3.03 13.68
C GLY A 458 -12.33 -1.63 13.89
N GLU A 459 -11.23 -1.32 13.21
CA GLU A 459 -10.53 -0.04 13.34
C GLU A 459 -11.08 1.03 12.39
N ALA A 460 -10.98 2.31 12.81
CA ALA A 460 -11.10 3.42 11.87
C ALA A 460 -9.90 3.40 10.90
N PRO A 461 -10.02 4.00 9.71
CA PRO A 461 -8.87 4.21 8.84
C PRO A 461 -7.78 5.04 9.52
N TYR A 462 -6.53 4.71 9.26
CA TYR A 462 -5.34 5.42 9.73
C TYR A 462 -4.18 5.19 8.78
N ALA A 463 -3.16 6.05 8.85
CA ALA A 463 -1.90 5.85 8.16
C ALA A 463 -0.71 6.25 9.05
N GLU A 464 0.41 5.55 8.90
CA GLU A 464 1.69 5.89 9.52
C GLU A 464 1.58 6.07 11.06
N SER A 465 2.15 7.15 11.60
CA SER A 465 2.18 7.41 13.05
C SER A 465 0.80 7.56 13.69
N THR A 466 -0.23 7.97 12.92
CA THR A 466 -1.60 8.06 13.45
C THR A 466 -2.20 6.69 13.76
N GLY A 467 -1.62 5.64 13.19
CA GLY A 467 -1.99 4.26 13.42
C GLY A 467 -1.22 3.56 14.54
N ASP A 468 -0.18 4.17 15.12
CA ASP A 468 0.55 3.57 16.24
C ASP A 468 -0.38 3.37 17.43
N ASN A 469 -0.45 2.13 17.96
CA ASN A 469 -1.40 1.79 19.00
C ASN A 469 -0.83 0.73 19.95
N SER A 470 -0.70 1.09 21.23
CA SER A 470 -0.21 0.20 22.27
C SER A 470 -1.29 -0.67 22.90
N GLU A 471 -2.57 -0.35 22.74
CA GLU A 471 -3.69 -1.01 23.41
C GLU A 471 -4.27 -2.15 22.55
N LEU A 472 -4.34 -1.95 21.24
CA LEU A 472 -4.86 -2.92 20.26
C LEU A 472 -6.25 -3.49 20.58
N THR A 473 -7.09 -2.75 21.33
CA THR A 473 -8.48 -3.12 21.62
C THR A 473 -9.37 -2.91 20.40
N ILE A 474 -10.54 -3.57 20.35
CA ILE A 474 -11.54 -3.32 19.31
C ILE A 474 -12.19 -1.96 19.59
N PRO A 475 -12.03 -0.97 18.69
CA PRO A 475 -12.56 0.38 18.93
C PRO A 475 -14.09 0.44 18.90
N PHE A 476 -14.65 1.63 19.20
CA PHE A 476 -16.09 1.92 19.13
C PHE A 476 -16.95 1.00 19.99
N LYS A 477 -16.39 0.45 21.08
CA LYS A 477 -17.06 -0.54 21.92
C LYS A 477 -17.50 -1.79 21.14
N GLY A 478 -16.73 -2.17 20.15
CA GLY A 478 -17.05 -3.29 19.27
C GLY A 478 -17.16 -4.61 20.01
N ASP A 479 -16.36 -4.82 21.05
CA ASP A 479 -16.44 -5.97 21.95
C ASP A 479 -17.76 -6.01 22.77
N GLU A 480 -18.21 -4.85 23.29
CA GLU A 480 -19.49 -4.72 23.99
C GLU A 480 -20.65 -5.03 23.03
N LEU A 481 -20.60 -4.50 21.80
CA LEU A 481 -21.60 -4.76 20.75
C LEU A 481 -21.67 -6.25 20.40
N LEU A 482 -20.53 -6.89 20.16
CA LEU A 482 -20.44 -8.31 19.86
C LEU A 482 -21.04 -9.16 20.99
N LYS A 483 -20.66 -8.88 22.25
CA LYS A 483 -21.18 -9.57 23.44
C LYS A 483 -22.69 -9.39 23.59
N LEU A 484 -23.20 -8.15 23.37
CA LEU A 484 -24.64 -7.84 23.43
C LEU A 484 -25.45 -8.66 22.42
N VAL A 485 -25.02 -8.70 21.16
CA VAL A 485 -25.72 -9.41 20.10
C VAL A 485 -25.61 -10.92 20.29
N ALA A 486 -24.40 -11.44 20.56
CA ALA A 486 -24.13 -12.86 20.73
C ALA A 486 -24.83 -13.48 21.95
N ALA A 487 -25.20 -12.68 22.95
CA ALA A 487 -26.00 -13.15 24.08
C ALA A 487 -27.44 -13.50 23.69
N LYS A 488 -27.92 -13.04 22.53
CA LYS A 488 -29.33 -13.20 22.11
C LYS A 488 -29.50 -13.92 20.78
N ILE A 489 -28.53 -13.77 19.86
CA ILE A 489 -28.64 -14.22 18.48
C ILE A 489 -27.35 -14.97 18.11
N PRO A 490 -27.41 -16.15 17.44
CA PRO A 490 -26.23 -16.79 16.89
C PRO A 490 -25.47 -15.82 16.00
N THR A 491 -24.17 -15.59 16.26
CA THR A 491 -23.44 -14.43 15.73
C THR A 491 -22.17 -14.82 14.98
N LEU A 492 -22.08 -14.35 13.72
CA LEU A 492 -20.83 -14.22 12.99
C LEU A 492 -20.21 -12.84 13.26
N ALA A 493 -19.00 -12.78 13.79
CA ALA A 493 -18.22 -11.57 13.90
C ALA A 493 -17.25 -11.45 12.69
N ILE A 494 -17.23 -10.29 12.05
CA ILE A 494 -16.29 -9.93 10.98
C ILE A 494 -15.42 -8.79 11.50
N LEU A 495 -14.11 -9.05 11.64
CA LEU A 495 -13.13 -8.05 12.03
C LEU A 495 -12.55 -7.34 10.80
N ILE A 496 -12.75 -6.03 10.74
CA ILE A 496 -12.13 -5.14 9.74
C ILE A 496 -11.00 -4.39 10.43
N SER A 497 -9.78 -4.87 10.25
CA SER A 497 -8.60 -4.31 10.93
C SER A 497 -7.32 -4.50 10.14
N GLY A 498 -6.38 -3.59 10.31
CA GLY A 498 -5.06 -3.67 9.67
C GLY A 498 -4.09 -4.63 10.36
N ARG A 499 -4.51 -5.26 11.47
CA ARG A 499 -3.64 -6.03 12.37
C ARG A 499 -4.45 -6.89 13.34
N PRO A 500 -3.82 -7.85 14.07
CA PRO A 500 -4.46 -8.51 15.20
C PRO A 500 -4.89 -7.52 16.28
N LEU A 501 -6.10 -7.71 16.80
CA LEU A 501 -6.65 -6.94 17.93
C LEU A 501 -6.80 -7.85 19.15
N LEU A 502 -6.85 -7.27 20.34
CA LEU A 502 -7.06 -8.00 21.59
C LEU A 502 -8.43 -8.68 21.58
N LEU A 503 -8.44 -9.99 21.79
CA LEU A 503 -9.65 -10.81 21.86
C LEU A 503 -9.73 -11.47 23.24
N GLU A 504 -10.63 -10.97 24.07
CA GLU A 504 -10.85 -11.58 25.38
C GLU A 504 -11.43 -13.00 25.24
N PRO A 505 -11.04 -13.96 26.11
CA PRO A 505 -11.58 -15.33 26.09
C PRO A 505 -13.12 -15.36 26.16
N SER A 506 -13.73 -14.51 27.00
CA SER A 506 -15.19 -14.41 27.16
C SER A 506 -15.90 -13.97 25.88
N LEU A 507 -15.26 -13.09 25.09
CA LEU A 507 -15.77 -12.69 23.78
C LEU A 507 -15.70 -13.88 22.81
N LEU A 508 -14.56 -14.55 22.71
CA LEU A 508 -14.40 -15.72 21.85
C LEU A 508 -15.41 -16.83 22.17
N GLU A 509 -15.66 -17.11 23.45
CA GLU A 509 -16.63 -18.10 23.88
C GLU A 509 -18.06 -17.74 23.44
N SER A 510 -18.42 -16.45 23.45
CA SER A 510 -19.77 -15.99 23.12
C SER A 510 -20.12 -16.11 21.63
N LEU A 511 -19.14 -15.94 20.74
CA LEU A 511 -19.35 -15.94 19.29
C LEU A 511 -19.55 -17.33 18.72
N ASP A 512 -20.36 -17.46 17.67
CA ASP A 512 -20.55 -18.69 16.91
C ASP A 512 -19.49 -18.83 15.79
N ALA A 513 -19.13 -17.72 15.13
CA ALA A 513 -18.00 -17.69 14.21
C ALA A 513 -17.25 -16.36 14.27
N LEU A 514 -15.98 -16.41 13.91
CA LEU A 514 -15.09 -15.23 13.86
C LEU A 514 -14.23 -15.28 12.60
N VAL A 515 -14.29 -14.21 11.81
CA VAL A 515 -13.53 -14.02 10.57
C VAL A 515 -12.67 -12.77 10.68
N ALA A 516 -11.38 -12.88 10.44
CA ALA A 516 -10.50 -11.75 10.18
C ALA A 516 -10.57 -11.44 8.68
N ALA A 517 -11.15 -10.30 8.33
CA ALA A 517 -11.31 -9.86 6.94
C ALA A 517 -10.26 -8.82 6.52
N TRP A 518 -9.40 -8.41 7.46
CA TRP A 518 -8.36 -7.40 7.25
C TRP A 518 -8.95 -6.08 6.77
N LEU A 519 -8.37 -5.48 5.75
CA LEU A 519 -8.87 -4.30 5.05
C LEU A 519 -9.15 -4.70 3.60
N PRO A 520 -10.37 -5.20 3.28
CA PRO A 520 -10.65 -5.93 2.04
C PRO A 520 -10.76 -5.06 0.79
N GLY A 521 -10.80 -3.72 0.91
CA GLY A 521 -10.95 -2.84 -0.25
C GLY A 521 -12.39 -2.68 -0.71
N THR A 522 -12.60 -2.49 -2.02
CA THR A 522 -13.92 -2.09 -2.56
C THR A 522 -14.94 -3.22 -2.75
N GLU A 523 -14.53 -4.50 -2.68
CA GLU A 523 -15.38 -5.61 -3.10
C GLU A 523 -15.88 -6.44 -1.91
N GLY A 524 -16.82 -5.90 -1.11
CA GLY A 524 -17.39 -6.56 0.07
C GLY A 524 -18.13 -7.87 -0.26
N ASN A 525 -18.59 -8.04 -1.48
CA ASN A 525 -19.20 -9.27 -1.96
C ASN A 525 -18.23 -10.48 -1.97
N GLY A 526 -16.92 -10.25 -2.00
CA GLY A 526 -15.95 -11.32 -1.77
C GLY A 526 -16.06 -11.96 -0.37
N ILE A 527 -16.52 -11.19 0.63
CA ILE A 527 -16.80 -11.72 1.98
C ILE A 527 -18.01 -12.63 1.97
N THR A 528 -19.12 -12.16 1.36
CA THR A 528 -20.37 -12.92 1.33
C THR A 528 -20.25 -14.21 0.52
N ASP A 529 -19.46 -14.23 -0.56
CA ASP A 529 -19.17 -15.44 -1.32
C ASP A 529 -18.63 -16.58 -0.44
N VAL A 530 -17.82 -16.24 0.55
CA VAL A 530 -17.19 -17.23 1.44
C VAL A 530 -18.06 -17.56 2.63
N VAL A 531 -18.69 -16.57 3.28
CA VAL A 531 -19.51 -16.84 4.49
C VAL A 531 -20.82 -17.54 4.17
N PHE A 532 -21.32 -17.41 2.93
CA PHE A 532 -22.48 -18.18 2.44
C PHE A 532 -22.13 -19.48 1.71
N GLY A 533 -20.82 -19.80 1.57
CA GLY A 533 -20.34 -21.11 1.12
C GLY A 533 -20.21 -21.28 -0.40
N ASP A 534 -20.25 -20.21 -1.20
CA ASP A 534 -19.92 -20.29 -2.63
C ASP A 534 -18.44 -20.60 -2.85
N TYR A 535 -17.60 -20.17 -1.92
CA TYR A 535 -16.15 -20.42 -1.88
C TYR A 535 -15.71 -20.85 -0.49
N GLU A 536 -14.65 -21.68 -0.43
CA GLU A 536 -14.04 -22.12 0.82
C GLU A 536 -13.10 -21.06 1.41
N PHE A 537 -12.89 -21.12 2.72
CA PHE A 537 -11.86 -20.35 3.39
C PHE A 537 -10.47 -20.93 3.06
N HIS A 538 -9.60 -20.10 2.50
CA HIS A 538 -8.21 -20.43 2.17
C HIS A 538 -7.17 -19.63 2.95
N GLY A 539 -7.55 -18.45 3.41
CA GLY A 539 -6.66 -17.53 4.10
C GLY A 539 -5.98 -18.14 5.33
N ARG A 540 -4.73 -17.75 5.56
CA ARG A 540 -3.91 -18.16 6.70
C ARG A 540 -3.31 -16.93 7.35
N LEU A 541 -3.31 -16.86 8.69
CA LEU A 541 -2.77 -15.70 9.40
C LEU A 541 -1.36 -15.34 8.89
N PRO A 542 -1.15 -14.13 8.42
CA PRO A 542 0.16 -13.65 7.98
C PRO A 542 0.99 -13.12 9.16
N VAL A 543 0.36 -12.89 10.30
CA VAL A 543 0.96 -12.47 11.55
C VAL A 543 0.38 -13.28 12.70
N SER A 544 1.18 -13.52 13.72
CA SER A 544 0.76 -14.23 14.94
C SER A 544 -0.27 -13.39 15.72
N TRP A 545 -1.31 -14.03 16.22
CA TRP A 545 -2.32 -13.36 17.05
C TRP A 545 -1.99 -13.53 18.52
N PHE A 546 -1.74 -12.44 19.23
CA PHE A 546 -1.37 -12.44 20.65
C PHE A 546 -2.57 -12.68 21.59
N LYS A 547 -2.30 -13.17 22.81
CA LYS A 547 -3.28 -13.30 23.90
C LYS A 547 -3.38 -12.02 24.73
N SER A 548 -2.24 -11.33 24.89
CA SER A 548 -2.11 -10.08 25.66
C SER A 548 -1.08 -9.19 24.98
N VAL A 549 -1.28 -7.89 25.03
CA VAL A 549 -0.33 -6.88 24.51
C VAL A 549 1.04 -6.94 25.20
N ASP A 550 1.10 -7.47 26.42
CA ASP A 550 2.37 -7.66 27.15
C ASP A 550 3.31 -8.69 26.49
N GLN A 551 2.80 -9.53 25.59
CA GLN A 551 3.60 -10.48 24.83
C GLN A 551 4.37 -9.83 23.68
N LEU A 552 4.01 -8.57 23.31
CA LEU A 552 4.56 -7.92 22.12
C LEU A 552 5.93 -7.25 22.37
N PRO A 553 6.87 -7.37 21.42
CA PRO A 553 6.73 -8.04 20.13
C PRO A 553 6.81 -9.58 20.27
N MET A 554 5.84 -10.29 19.72
CA MET A 554 5.82 -11.75 19.66
C MET A 554 5.79 -12.20 18.19
N ASN A 555 6.74 -13.02 17.80
CA ASN A 555 6.85 -13.50 16.43
C ASN A 555 7.11 -15.00 16.40
N ALA A 556 6.66 -15.67 15.36
CA ALA A 556 7.02 -17.04 15.09
C ALA A 556 8.56 -17.20 15.08
N TYR A 557 9.04 -18.29 15.62
CA TYR A 557 10.49 -18.58 15.78
C TYR A 557 11.20 -17.78 16.88
N GLY A 558 10.47 -16.99 17.67
CA GLY A 558 10.99 -16.33 18.88
C GLY A 558 11.04 -17.27 20.09
N ASN A 559 11.86 -16.93 21.10
CA ASN A 559 12.08 -17.78 22.29
C ASN A 559 10.84 -17.90 23.20
N SER A 560 9.88 -17.00 23.13
CA SER A 560 8.67 -16.93 23.97
C SER A 560 7.40 -16.90 23.12
N TYR A 561 7.26 -17.87 22.22
CA TYR A 561 6.14 -17.95 21.30
C TYR A 561 4.95 -18.69 21.93
N ASP A 562 3.92 -17.93 22.36
CA ASP A 562 2.68 -18.46 22.95
C ASP A 562 1.46 -17.69 22.42
N PRO A 563 1.13 -17.80 21.13
CA PRO A 563 0.05 -17.04 20.52
C PRO A 563 -1.34 -17.56 20.89
N LEU A 564 -2.35 -16.69 20.75
CA LEU A 564 -3.75 -17.08 20.72
C LEU A 564 -4.06 -17.91 19.48
N PHE A 565 -3.60 -17.41 18.30
CA PHE A 565 -3.58 -18.15 17.05
C PHE A 565 -2.20 -18.00 16.40
N PRO A 566 -1.54 -19.12 16.04
CA PRO A 566 -0.20 -19.07 15.50
C PRO A 566 -0.16 -18.55 14.06
N LEU A 567 1.01 -18.10 13.63
CA LEU A 567 1.29 -17.81 12.21
C LEU A 567 0.84 -19.00 11.34
N GLY A 568 0.12 -18.71 10.26
CA GLY A 568 -0.41 -19.75 9.35
C GLY A 568 -1.70 -20.42 9.81
N TYR A 569 -2.25 -20.03 10.96
CA TYR A 569 -3.55 -20.52 11.42
C TYR A 569 -4.68 -20.06 10.49
N GLY A 570 -5.67 -20.91 10.33
CA GLY A 570 -6.92 -20.66 9.63
C GLY A 570 -7.72 -21.95 9.50
N LEU A 571 -9.01 -21.88 9.77
CA LEU A 571 -9.94 -22.99 9.62
C LEU A 571 -10.50 -23.05 8.19
N THR A 572 -11.15 -24.15 7.85
CA THR A 572 -12.01 -24.29 6.66
C THR A 572 -13.45 -24.45 7.11
N SER A 573 -14.43 -24.20 6.24
CA SER A 573 -15.85 -24.40 6.55
C SER A 573 -16.21 -25.89 6.61
N LYS A 574 -15.43 -26.77 6.01
CA LYS A 574 -15.65 -28.22 6.04
C LYS A 574 -15.22 -28.82 7.37
N VAL A 575 -16.06 -29.68 7.94
CA VAL A 575 -15.69 -30.51 9.08
C VAL A 575 -14.47 -31.34 8.69
N GLN A 576 -13.35 -31.16 9.37
CA GLN A 576 -12.22 -32.09 9.20
C GLN A 576 -12.66 -33.47 9.73
N PRO A 577 -12.42 -34.55 8.97
CA PRO A 577 -12.83 -35.90 9.35
C PRO A 577 -12.15 -36.38 10.64
#